data_3ef99443aa9878aa4d148e4258e9ef61
#
_entry.id   3ef99443aa9878aa4d148e4258e9ef61
#
_cell.length_a   1.000
_cell.length_b   1.000
_cell.length_c   1.000
_cell.angle_alpha   90.00
_cell.angle_beta   90.00
_cell.angle_gamma   90.00
#
_symmetry.space_group_name_H-M   'P 1'
#
loop_
_entity.id
_entity.type
_entity.pdbx_description
1 polymer ?
#
loop_
_entity_poly.entity_id
_entity_poly.type
_entity_poly.pdbx_seq_one_letter_code
_entity_poly.pdbx_strand_id
1 'polypeptide(L)'
;LHLRKVKNEPTLLTLTPKEVSELVLEGIVTLCIVFLLYLGILVMVSQLINEPGFISVEFSAREVWHIEREQIAFYKNIFTITSVVFAVAFTYWRLMRRYQQMQLNHILEELHLIADGQYDRRIPFRLSGDMGQVVNSINRLVDSTVNALEDERAIEKSKDELITNVSHDIRTPLTSILGYLGLIVNQPNVESADAKRYAEIAYSKAEQMKLLVDDLFEYTTTRPNGAPLRLNDIPIVN
;
A
#
# COMPACT_ATOMS: atom_id res chain seq x y z
N LEU A 1 -6.39 -15.17 -17.49
CA LEU A 1 -5.12 -15.35 -16.78
C LEU A 1 -5.46 -15.43 -15.30
N HIS A 2 -5.41 -16.64 -14.71
CA HIS A 2 -5.57 -16.87 -13.27
C HIS A 2 -4.38 -16.21 -12.58
N LEU A 3 -4.59 -15.06 -11.93
CA LEU A 3 -3.60 -14.49 -11.03
C LEU A 3 -3.38 -15.51 -9.89
N ARG A 4 -2.26 -16.19 -9.97
CA ARG A 4 -1.82 -17.17 -8.98
C ARG A 4 -1.61 -16.42 -7.68
N LYS A 5 -2.54 -16.57 -6.75
CA LYS A 5 -2.47 -16.01 -5.39
C LYS A 5 -1.18 -16.56 -4.75
N VAL A 6 -0.08 -15.82 -4.91
CA VAL A 6 1.19 -16.16 -4.27
C VAL A 6 0.98 -15.92 -2.78
N LYS A 7 0.70 -17.01 -2.08
CA LYS A 7 0.63 -17.04 -0.63
C LYS A 7 2.06 -16.95 -0.10
N ASN A 8 2.64 -15.75 -0.15
CA ASN A 8 3.88 -15.49 0.55
C ASN A 8 3.55 -15.49 2.04
N GLU A 9 3.96 -16.55 2.75
CA GLU A 9 3.88 -16.53 4.20
C GLU A 9 4.77 -15.39 4.70
N PRO A 10 4.25 -14.52 5.58
CA PRO A 10 5.00 -13.39 6.06
C PRO A 10 6.22 -13.87 6.85
N THR A 11 7.39 -13.64 6.30
CA THR A 11 8.67 -13.98 6.92
C THR A 11 9.09 -12.88 7.88
N LEU A 12 9.81 -13.25 8.94
CA LEU A 12 10.51 -12.24 9.76
C LEU A 12 11.57 -11.57 8.88
N LEU A 13 11.68 -10.25 8.99
CA LEU A 13 12.70 -9.50 8.26
C LEU A 13 14.08 -10.00 8.72
N THR A 14 14.74 -10.80 7.89
CA THR A 14 16.12 -11.22 8.13
C THR A 14 17.04 -10.21 7.49
N LEU A 15 17.84 -9.53 8.31
CA LEU A 15 18.86 -8.61 7.82
C LEU A 15 19.86 -9.38 6.94
N THR A 16 20.23 -8.76 5.84
CA THR A 16 21.30 -9.31 4.99
C THR A 16 22.63 -9.33 5.74
N PRO A 17 23.57 -10.26 5.43
CA PRO A 17 24.88 -10.29 6.06
C PRO A 17 25.64 -8.95 5.99
N LYS A 18 25.41 -8.17 4.92
CA LYS A 18 25.97 -6.82 4.76
C LYS A 18 25.39 -5.84 5.77
N GLU A 19 24.07 -5.82 5.95
CA GLU A 19 23.41 -4.95 6.92
C GLU A 19 23.80 -5.26 8.35
N VAL A 20 23.96 -6.56 8.69
CA VAL A 20 24.48 -6.97 9.97
C VAL A 20 25.91 -6.45 10.17
N SER A 21 26.77 -6.57 9.16
CA SER A 21 28.15 -6.07 9.24
C SER A 21 28.22 -4.55 9.37
N GLU A 22 27.33 -3.80 8.71
CA GLU A 22 27.22 -2.35 8.85
C GLU A 22 26.78 -1.95 10.25
N LEU A 23 25.77 -2.62 10.81
CA LEU A 23 25.32 -2.38 12.18
C LEU A 23 26.43 -2.64 13.21
N VAL A 24 27.17 -3.74 13.08
CA VAL A 24 28.28 -4.09 13.95
C VAL A 24 29.40 -3.04 13.84
N LEU A 25 29.76 -2.66 12.61
CA LEU A 25 30.78 -1.64 12.36
C LEU A 25 30.38 -0.30 13.00
N GLU A 26 29.13 0.13 12.82
CA GLU A 26 28.61 1.37 13.38
C GLU A 26 28.59 1.35 14.90
N GLY A 27 28.27 0.19 15.48
CA GLY A 27 28.37 -0.03 16.93
C GLY A 27 29.80 0.12 17.45
N ILE A 28 30.77 -0.51 16.78
CA ILE A 28 32.19 -0.42 17.14
C ILE A 28 32.69 1.03 17.04
N VAL A 29 32.40 1.70 15.91
CA VAL A 29 32.80 3.10 15.70
C VAL A 29 32.19 4.02 16.78
N THR A 30 30.93 3.81 17.13
CA THR A 30 30.25 4.60 18.16
C THR A 30 30.90 4.39 19.53
N LEU A 31 31.19 3.15 19.90
CA LEU A 31 31.89 2.83 21.15
C LEU A 31 33.29 3.45 21.19
N CYS A 32 34.05 3.39 20.08
CA CYS A 32 35.35 4.03 19.99
C CYS A 32 35.28 5.55 20.20
N ILE A 33 34.31 6.22 19.56
CA ILE A 33 34.13 7.67 19.69
C ILE A 33 33.79 8.03 21.14
N VAL A 34 32.83 7.34 21.74
CA VAL A 34 32.43 7.58 23.15
C VAL A 34 33.58 7.32 24.10
N PHE A 35 34.36 6.26 23.87
CA PHE A 35 35.54 5.94 24.67
C PHE A 35 36.62 7.02 24.54
N LEU A 36 36.88 7.52 23.33
CA LEU A 36 37.85 8.60 23.13
C LEU A 36 37.40 9.91 23.79
N LEU A 37 36.11 10.23 23.73
CA LEU A 37 35.54 11.39 24.44
C LEU A 37 35.69 11.23 25.96
N TYR A 38 35.41 10.04 26.52
CA TYR A 38 35.61 9.75 27.91
C TYR A 38 37.08 9.95 28.34
N LEU A 39 38.03 9.39 27.55
CA LEU A 39 39.46 9.57 27.81
C LEU A 39 39.89 11.05 27.76
N GLY A 40 39.40 11.80 26.74
CA GLY A 40 39.68 13.21 26.62
C GLY A 40 39.23 14.04 27.84
N ILE A 41 38.00 13.78 28.30
CA ILE A 41 37.45 14.46 29.50
C ILE A 41 38.25 14.05 30.72
N LEU A 42 38.61 12.77 30.89
CA LEU A 42 39.37 12.28 32.02
C LEU A 42 40.78 12.91 32.08
N VAL A 43 41.44 13.03 30.94
CA VAL A 43 42.76 13.70 30.84
C VAL A 43 42.63 15.19 31.16
N MET A 44 41.62 15.88 30.59
CA MET A 44 41.35 17.29 30.85
C MET A 44 41.11 17.55 32.34
N VAL A 45 40.26 16.74 32.97
CA VAL A 45 39.99 16.85 34.43
C VAL A 45 41.23 16.55 35.25
N SER A 46 42.07 15.57 34.87
CA SER A 46 43.31 15.23 35.60
C SER A 46 44.36 16.35 35.49
N GLN A 47 44.45 17.02 34.33
CA GLN A 47 45.34 18.17 34.18
C GLN A 47 44.85 19.37 35.03
N LEU A 48 43.53 19.63 35.05
CA LEU A 48 42.98 20.71 35.85
C LEU A 48 43.24 20.53 37.36
N ILE A 49 43.32 19.28 37.84
CA ILE A 49 43.56 18.95 39.24
C ILE A 49 45.05 18.94 39.60
N ASN A 50 45.93 18.53 38.65
CA ASN A 50 47.33 18.27 38.90
C ASN A 50 48.30 19.41 38.51
N GLU A 51 47.92 20.31 37.61
CA GLU A 51 48.80 21.41 37.15
C GLU A 51 48.27 22.78 37.62
N PRO A 52 49.03 23.51 38.51
CA PRO A 52 48.70 24.88 38.88
C PRO A 52 49.10 25.94 37.84
N GLY A 53 49.34 25.55 36.58
CA GLY A 53 50.03 26.39 35.60
C GLY A 53 49.21 26.96 34.44
N PHE A 54 47.95 26.58 34.21
CA PHE A 54 47.22 27.08 33.03
C PHE A 54 46.31 28.29 33.33
N ILE A 55 46.01 28.56 34.56
CA ILE A 55 45.36 29.81 34.99
C ILE A 55 46.31 30.47 35.96
N SER A 56 46.97 31.56 35.55
CA SER A 56 47.84 32.43 36.36
C SER A 56 47.03 33.19 37.44
N VAL A 57 46.15 32.52 38.10
CA VAL A 57 45.50 32.97 39.32
C VAL A 57 45.83 31.93 40.35
N GLU A 58 46.49 32.34 41.44
CA GLU A 58 46.98 31.61 42.61
C GLU A 58 45.89 30.83 43.38
N PHE A 59 45.00 30.17 42.65
CA PHE A 59 43.94 29.34 43.24
C PHE A 59 44.07 27.90 42.70
N SER A 60 44.84 27.10 43.38
CA SER A 60 44.73 25.65 43.22
C SER A 60 43.30 25.26 43.56
N ALA A 61 42.63 24.54 42.65
CA ALA A 61 41.25 24.06 42.87
C ALA A 61 41.14 23.30 44.22
N ARG A 62 42.25 22.83 44.73
CA ARG A 62 42.41 22.17 46.01
C ARG A 62 42.26 23.10 47.22
N GLU A 63 42.71 24.37 47.13
CA GLU A 63 42.61 25.35 48.23
C GLU A 63 41.22 26.01 48.26
N VAL A 64 40.61 26.16 47.10
CA VAL A 64 39.28 26.81 46.97
C VAL A 64 38.16 25.88 47.40
N TRP A 65 38.24 24.58 47.05
CA TRP A 65 37.14 23.66 47.29
C TRP A 65 37.30 22.74 48.48
N HIS A 66 38.41 22.77 49.21
CA HIS A 66 38.71 21.92 50.40
C HIS A 66 38.41 20.44 50.16
N ILE A 67 38.67 19.94 48.92
CA ILE A 67 38.32 18.58 48.51
C ILE A 67 39.46 17.61 48.94
N GLU A 68 39.15 16.69 49.82
CA GLU A 68 40.05 15.61 50.21
C GLU A 68 40.24 14.57 49.08
N ARG A 69 41.38 13.87 49.08
CA ARG A 69 41.70 12.86 48.05
C ARG A 69 40.65 11.76 47.94
N GLU A 70 40.02 11.40 49.02
CA GLU A 70 38.95 10.39 49.01
C GLU A 70 37.70 10.88 48.28
N GLN A 71 37.36 12.15 48.39
CA GLN A 71 36.25 12.77 47.70
C GLN A 71 36.52 12.83 46.20
N ILE A 72 37.74 13.11 45.75
CA ILE A 72 38.12 13.09 44.33
C ILE A 72 37.97 11.69 43.75
N ALA A 73 38.40 10.65 44.45
CA ALA A 73 38.25 9.26 44.04
C ALA A 73 36.76 8.86 43.91
N PHE A 74 35.94 9.31 44.85
CA PHE A 74 34.51 9.07 44.86
C PHE A 74 33.81 9.73 43.63
N TYR A 75 34.07 11.01 43.38
CA TYR A 75 33.50 11.71 42.22
C TYR A 75 33.98 11.13 40.89
N LYS A 76 35.25 10.74 40.78
CA LYS A 76 35.79 10.04 39.63
C LYS A 76 35.04 8.72 39.34
N ASN A 77 34.77 7.93 40.37
CA ASN A 77 34.06 6.65 40.22
C ASN A 77 32.61 6.88 39.81
N ILE A 78 31.92 7.86 40.39
CA ILE A 78 30.56 8.23 39.97
C ILE A 78 30.54 8.67 38.50
N PHE A 79 31.48 9.55 38.11
CA PHE A 79 31.61 10.01 36.74
C PHE A 79 31.84 8.85 35.76
N THR A 80 32.74 7.92 36.13
CA THR A 80 33.01 6.73 35.29
C THR A 80 31.76 5.86 35.12
N ILE A 81 31.04 5.55 36.19
CA ILE A 81 29.83 4.74 36.17
C ILE A 81 28.75 5.43 35.30
N THR A 82 28.52 6.72 35.53
CA THR A 82 27.55 7.50 34.79
C THR A 82 27.89 7.55 33.29
N SER A 83 29.19 7.73 32.96
CA SER A 83 29.68 7.75 31.58
C SER A 83 29.48 6.39 30.88
N VAL A 84 29.72 5.28 31.57
CA VAL A 84 29.49 3.93 31.04
C VAL A 84 28.00 3.70 30.79
N VAL A 85 27.13 4.06 31.72
CA VAL A 85 25.66 3.94 31.53
C VAL A 85 25.20 4.77 30.34
N PHE A 86 25.70 6.01 30.24
CA PHE A 86 25.39 6.88 29.09
C PHE A 86 25.90 6.31 27.78
N ALA A 87 27.13 5.76 27.76
CA ALA A 87 27.69 5.14 26.56
C ALA A 87 26.87 3.96 26.07
N VAL A 88 26.41 3.08 26.96
CA VAL A 88 25.57 1.95 26.64
C VAL A 88 24.21 2.41 26.13
N ALA A 89 23.56 3.35 26.81
CA ALA A 89 22.25 3.89 26.40
C ALA A 89 22.32 4.60 25.06
N PHE A 90 23.36 5.41 24.82
CA PHE A 90 23.56 6.13 23.56
C PHE A 90 23.84 5.17 22.40
N THR A 91 24.69 4.17 22.60
CA THR A 91 24.99 3.16 21.60
C THR A 91 23.73 2.35 21.25
N TYR A 92 22.95 1.92 22.25
CA TYR A 92 21.68 1.24 22.04
C TYR A 92 20.68 2.09 21.25
N TRP A 93 20.50 3.35 21.66
CA TRP A 93 19.61 4.28 20.96
C TRP A 93 20.02 4.50 19.50
N ARG A 94 21.31 4.66 19.23
CA ARG A 94 21.85 4.85 17.88
C ARG A 94 21.65 3.62 17.00
N LEU A 95 21.95 2.43 17.53
CA LEU A 95 21.76 1.16 16.82
C LEU A 95 20.28 0.91 16.51
N MET A 96 19.40 1.17 17.49
CA MET A 96 17.96 1.03 17.29
C MET A 96 17.43 1.96 16.22
N ARG A 97 17.89 3.21 16.21
CA ARG A 97 17.53 4.18 15.17
C ARG A 97 17.99 3.71 13.77
N ARG A 98 19.21 3.18 13.69
CA ARG A 98 19.75 2.65 12.43
C ARG A 98 18.96 1.44 11.93
N TYR A 99 18.63 0.53 12.83
CA TYR A 99 17.81 -0.63 12.55
C TYR A 99 16.43 -0.24 11.99
N GLN A 100 15.77 0.74 12.59
CA GLN A 100 14.50 1.27 12.10
C GLN A 100 14.62 1.90 10.70
N GLN A 101 15.71 2.60 10.41
CA GLN A 101 15.97 3.14 9.07
C GLN A 101 16.13 2.04 8.02
N MET A 102 16.82 0.96 8.33
CA MET A 102 16.95 -0.19 7.43
C MET A 102 15.60 -0.84 7.14
N GLN A 103 14.78 -1.04 8.17
CA GLN A 103 13.41 -1.55 7.99
C GLN A 103 12.58 -0.65 7.07
N LEU A 104 12.67 0.67 7.27
CA LEU A 104 11.95 1.63 6.42
C LEU A 104 12.39 1.57 4.97
N ASN A 105 13.69 1.43 4.71
CA ASN A 105 14.22 1.33 3.35
C ASN A 105 13.68 0.10 2.61
N HIS A 106 13.61 -1.05 3.28
CA HIS A 106 13.01 -2.26 2.70
C HIS A 106 11.52 -2.09 2.38
N ILE A 107 10.76 -1.42 3.26
CA ILE A 107 9.35 -1.11 3.01
C ILE A 107 9.22 -0.19 1.78
N LEU A 108 10.06 0.84 1.69
CA LEU A 108 10.05 1.79 0.58
C LEU A 108 10.39 1.12 -0.76
N GLU A 109 11.35 0.20 -0.78
CA GLU A 109 11.72 -0.55 -1.99
C GLU A 109 10.53 -1.38 -2.51
N GLU A 110 9.88 -2.15 -1.64
CA GLU A 110 8.69 -2.92 -2.03
C GLU A 110 7.52 -2.00 -2.43
N LEU A 111 7.35 -0.87 -1.74
CA LEU A 111 6.31 0.09 -2.06
C LEU A 111 6.52 0.73 -3.44
N HIS A 112 7.77 1.03 -3.83
CA HIS A 112 8.08 1.53 -5.17
C HIS A 112 7.69 0.51 -6.25
N LEU A 113 8.01 -0.77 -6.05
CA LEU A 113 7.63 -1.82 -6.99
C LEU A 113 6.10 -1.96 -7.13
N ILE A 114 5.36 -1.84 -6.03
CA ILE A 114 3.90 -1.81 -6.04
C ILE A 114 3.38 -0.57 -6.79
N ALA A 115 3.97 0.60 -6.53
CA ALA A 115 3.60 1.86 -7.17
C ALA A 115 3.86 1.84 -8.69
N ASP A 116 4.89 1.11 -9.14
CA ASP A 116 5.20 0.87 -10.56
C ASP A 116 4.24 -0.13 -11.23
N GLY A 117 3.16 -0.53 -10.55
CA GLY A 117 2.09 -1.34 -11.10
C GLY A 117 2.22 -2.85 -10.84
N GLN A 118 3.18 -3.31 -10.04
CA GLN A 118 3.33 -4.71 -9.65
C GLN A 118 2.38 -5.07 -8.49
N TYR A 119 1.07 -4.97 -8.73
CA TYR A 119 0.04 -5.19 -7.72
C TYR A 119 -0.11 -6.64 -7.25
N ASP A 120 0.61 -7.59 -7.83
CA ASP A 120 0.73 -8.98 -7.37
C ASP A 120 1.64 -9.13 -6.15
N ARG A 121 2.49 -8.13 -5.89
CA ARG A 121 3.38 -8.10 -4.74
C ARG A 121 2.68 -7.67 -3.47
N ARG A 122 3.23 -8.13 -2.35
CA ARG A 122 2.90 -7.71 -0.99
C ARG A 122 4.18 -7.50 -0.22
N ILE A 123 4.15 -6.61 0.75
CA ILE A 123 5.28 -6.47 1.66
C ILE A 123 5.31 -7.73 2.54
N PRO A 124 6.36 -8.59 2.39
CA PRO A 124 6.37 -9.93 2.99
C PRO A 124 6.75 -9.94 4.46
N PHE A 125 7.11 -8.78 5.04
CA PHE A 125 7.71 -8.69 6.36
C PHE A 125 6.66 -8.50 7.45
N ARG A 126 6.78 -9.28 8.55
CA ARG A 126 6.08 -9.02 9.80
C ARG A 126 6.96 -8.13 10.67
N LEU A 127 6.55 -6.91 10.87
CA LEU A 127 7.18 -5.95 11.77
C LEU A 127 6.31 -5.75 13.00
N SER A 128 6.95 -5.41 14.13
CA SER A 128 6.27 -5.11 15.39
C SER A 128 6.05 -3.60 15.53
N GLY A 129 5.04 -3.22 16.33
CA GLY A 129 4.74 -1.82 16.61
C GLY A 129 4.16 -1.06 15.41
N ASP A 130 4.47 0.24 15.34
CA ASP A 130 3.89 1.15 14.36
C ASP A 130 4.22 0.78 12.90
N MET A 131 5.44 0.31 12.65
CA MET A 131 5.84 -0.15 11.31
C MET A 131 5.05 -1.37 10.85
N GLY A 132 4.68 -2.26 11.76
CA GLY A 132 3.80 -3.39 11.46
C GLY A 132 2.39 -2.96 11.05
N GLN A 133 1.86 -1.92 11.69
CA GLN A 133 0.55 -1.35 11.33
C GLN A 133 0.60 -0.69 9.94
N VAL A 134 1.68 0.04 9.62
CA VAL A 134 1.91 0.62 8.29
C VAL A 134 1.93 -0.45 7.21
N VAL A 135 2.74 -1.51 7.39
CA VAL A 135 2.80 -2.63 6.44
C VAL A 135 1.44 -3.29 6.23
N ASN A 136 0.69 -3.56 7.32
CA ASN A 136 -0.64 -4.13 7.21
C ASN A 136 -1.61 -3.21 6.47
N SER A 137 -1.52 -1.90 6.70
CA SER A 137 -2.37 -0.91 6.02
C SER A 137 -2.06 -0.83 4.52
N ILE A 138 -0.78 -0.85 4.16
CA ILE A 138 -0.34 -0.89 2.76
C ILE A 138 -0.84 -2.16 2.07
N ASN A 139 -0.65 -3.34 2.67
CA ASN A 139 -1.08 -4.60 2.09
C ASN A 139 -2.62 -4.65 1.90
N ARG A 140 -3.40 -4.12 2.85
CA ARG A 140 -4.86 -3.99 2.71
C ARG A 140 -5.24 -3.04 1.58
N LEU A 141 -4.53 -1.93 1.42
CA LEU A 141 -4.76 -0.98 0.34
C LEU A 141 -4.49 -1.64 -1.02
N VAL A 142 -3.40 -2.40 -1.14
CA VAL A 142 -3.09 -3.17 -2.36
C VAL A 142 -4.16 -4.21 -2.65
N ASP A 143 -4.63 -4.96 -1.62
CA ASP A 143 -5.73 -5.92 -1.77
C ASP A 143 -7.01 -5.24 -2.28
N SER A 144 -7.37 -4.10 -1.71
CA SER A 144 -8.53 -3.31 -2.16
C SER A 144 -8.38 -2.82 -3.59
N THR A 145 -7.18 -2.38 -3.97
CA THR A 145 -6.90 -1.92 -5.34
C THR A 145 -7.00 -3.07 -6.34
N VAL A 146 -6.43 -4.24 -6.03
CA VAL A 146 -6.52 -5.43 -6.89
C VAL A 146 -7.97 -5.86 -7.08
N ASN A 147 -8.76 -5.94 -6.00
CA ASN A 147 -10.17 -6.28 -6.09
C ASN A 147 -10.94 -5.29 -6.95
N ALA A 148 -10.70 -3.98 -6.79
CA ALA A 148 -11.35 -2.95 -7.61
C ALA A 148 -11.00 -3.08 -9.11
N LEU A 149 -9.75 -3.40 -9.43
CA LEU A 149 -9.31 -3.66 -10.82
C LEU A 149 -9.91 -4.94 -11.40
N GLU A 150 -10.09 -5.98 -10.59
CA GLU A 150 -10.77 -7.22 -11.02
C GLU A 150 -12.25 -6.97 -11.28
N ASP A 151 -12.91 -6.21 -10.41
CA ASP A 151 -14.31 -5.82 -10.58
C ASP A 151 -14.50 -4.96 -11.85
N GLU A 152 -13.61 -3.99 -12.10
CA GLU A 152 -13.62 -3.16 -13.31
C GLU A 152 -13.48 -4.00 -14.56
N ARG A 153 -12.54 -4.94 -14.59
CA ARG A 153 -12.36 -5.87 -15.74
C ARG A 153 -13.58 -6.78 -15.95
N ALA A 154 -14.20 -7.25 -14.86
CA ALA A 154 -15.42 -8.05 -14.96
C ALA A 154 -16.57 -7.24 -15.54
N ILE A 155 -16.72 -5.98 -15.15
CA ILE A 155 -17.72 -5.05 -15.69
C ILE A 155 -17.46 -4.78 -17.19
N GLU A 156 -16.21 -4.51 -17.57
CA GLU A 156 -15.81 -4.27 -18.97
C GLU A 156 -16.14 -5.49 -19.85
N LYS A 157 -15.74 -6.68 -19.39
CA LYS A 157 -16.06 -7.93 -20.10
C LYS A 157 -17.56 -8.15 -20.25
N SER A 158 -18.33 -7.95 -19.18
CA SER A 158 -19.79 -8.08 -19.22
C SER A 158 -20.43 -7.09 -20.18
N LYS A 159 -19.89 -5.85 -20.27
CA LYS A 159 -20.33 -4.85 -21.23
C LYS A 159 -20.07 -5.29 -22.69
N ASP A 160 -18.88 -5.84 -22.96
CA ASP A 160 -18.53 -6.31 -24.32
C ASP A 160 -19.39 -7.52 -24.74
N GLU A 161 -19.64 -8.45 -23.82
CA GLU A 161 -20.54 -9.58 -24.04
C GLU A 161 -21.98 -9.09 -24.33
N LEU A 162 -22.45 -8.12 -23.54
CA LEU A 162 -23.78 -7.52 -23.75
C LEU A 162 -23.92 -6.90 -25.17
N ILE A 163 -22.94 -6.05 -25.55
CA ILE A 163 -22.94 -5.39 -26.87
C ILE A 163 -22.96 -6.42 -28.01
N THR A 164 -22.15 -7.48 -27.85
CA THR A 164 -22.08 -8.56 -28.86
C THR A 164 -23.42 -9.30 -28.98
N ASN A 165 -24.02 -9.70 -27.85
CA ASN A 165 -25.29 -10.41 -27.82
C ASN A 165 -26.44 -9.56 -28.41
N VAL A 166 -26.55 -8.31 -27.93
CA VAL A 166 -27.59 -7.37 -28.46
C VAL A 166 -27.42 -7.12 -29.95
N SER A 167 -26.19 -6.98 -30.43
CA SER A 167 -25.93 -6.79 -31.87
C SER A 167 -26.39 -7.98 -32.69
N HIS A 168 -26.20 -9.21 -32.20
CA HIS A 168 -26.69 -10.42 -32.84
C HIS A 168 -28.22 -10.48 -32.84
N ASP A 169 -28.84 -10.19 -31.69
CA ASP A 169 -30.29 -10.29 -31.49
C ASP A 169 -31.07 -9.19 -32.26
N ILE A 170 -30.44 -8.05 -32.54
CA ILE A 170 -30.98 -7.03 -33.44
C ILE A 170 -30.81 -7.42 -34.93
N ARG A 171 -29.67 -8.02 -35.31
CA ARG A 171 -29.40 -8.38 -36.72
C ARG A 171 -30.38 -9.38 -37.27
N THR A 172 -30.79 -10.36 -36.46
CA THR A 172 -31.70 -11.44 -36.89
C THR A 172 -33.07 -10.91 -37.33
N PRO A 173 -33.83 -10.15 -36.52
CA PRO A 173 -35.12 -9.57 -36.95
C PRO A 173 -34.93 -8.55 -38.07
N LEU A 174 -33.86 -7.76 -38.06
CA LEU A 174 -33.58 -6.78 -39.10
C LEU A 174 -33.41 -7.45 -40.49
N THR A 175 -32.67 -8.57 -40.56
CA THR A 175 -32.49 -9.36 -41.78
C THR A 175 -33.83 -9.91 -42.27
N SER A 176 -34.71 -10.36 -41.36
CA SER A 176 -36.03 -10.85 -41.67
C SER A 176 -36.92 -9.73 -42.22
N ILE A 177 -36.91 -8.54 -41.59
CA ILE A 177 -37.66 -7.36 -42.09
C ILE A 177 -37.24 -7.01 -43.52
N LEU A 178 -35.93 -6.88 -43.75
CA LEU A 178 -35.38 -6.56 -45.07
C LEU A 178 -35.72 -7.63 -46.11
N GLY A 179 -35.69 -8.91 -45.70
CA GLY A 179 -36.06 -10.03 -46.58
C GLY A 179 -37.53 -9.96 -47.03
N TYR A 180 -38.47 -9.81 -46.08
CA TYR A 180 -39.91 -9.76 -46.40
C TYR A 180 -40.31 -8.49 -47.18
N LEU A 181 -39.75 -7.34 -46.82
CA LEU A 181 -39.93 -6.11 -47.58
C LEU A 181 -39.31 -6.21 -48.98
N GLY A 182 -38.15 -6.86 -49.10
CA GLY A 182 -37.52 -7.12 -50.40
C GLY A 182 -38.35 -7.99 -51.33
N LEU A 183 -39.09 -8.98 -50.81
CA LEU A 183 -40.03 -9.77 -51.58
C LEU A 183 -41.18 -8.91 -52.13
N ILE A 184 -41.68 -7.95 -51.37
CA ILE A 184 -42.73 -7.02 -51.82
C ILE A 184 -42.21 -6.06 -52.93
N VAL A 185 -41.01 -5.53 -52.73
CA VAL A 185 -40.43 -4.49 -53.59
C VAL A 185 -39.92 -5.06 -54.94
N ASN A 186 -39.29 -6.25 -54.89
CA ASN A 186 -38.58 -6.80 -56.07
C ASN A 186 -39.37 -7.78 -56.88
N GLN A 187 -40.59 -8.17 -56.46
CA GLN A 187 -41.48 -9.04 -57.26
C GLN A 187 -42.57 -8.22 -58.01
N PRO A 188 -42.54 -8.15 -59.30
CA PRO A 188 -43.44 -7.25 -60.07
C PRO A 188 -44.93 -7.66 -60.01
N ASN A 189 -45.29 -8.90 -59.61
CA ASN A 189 -46.65 -9.44 -59.57
C ASN A 189 -46.97 -10.15 -58.25
N VAL A 190 -46.65 -9.52 -57.08
CA VAL A 190 -47.06 -10.06 -55.79
C VAL A 190 -48.59 -9.97 -55.66
N GLU A 191 -49.25 -11.09 -55.35
CA GLU A 191 -50.66 -11.05 -55.01
C GLU A 191 -50.89 -10.16 -53.76
N SER A 192 -52.00 -9.38 -53.80
CA SER A 192 -52.29 -8.46 -52.65
C SER A 192 -52.37 -9.17 -51.29
N ALA A 193 -52.83 -10.43 -51.28
CA ALA A 193 -52.88 -11.24 -50.08
C ALA A 193 -51.47 -11.59 -49.53
N ASP A 194 -50.51 -11.94 -50.42
CA ASP A 194 -49.15 -12.27 -50.07
C ASP A 194 -48.36 -11.01 -49.62
N ALA A 195 -48.55 -9.90 -50.34
CA ALA A 195 -47.98 -8.61 -49.98
C ALA A 195 -48.40 -8.19 -48.54
N LYS A 196 -49.68 -8.34 -48.23
CA LYS A 196 -50.19 -8.05 -46.89
C LYS A 196 -49.56 -8.97 -45.85
N ARG A 197 -49.45 -10.27 -46.08
CA ARG A 197 -48.85 -11.25 -45.17
C ARG A 197 -47.37 -10.95 -44.94
N TYR A 198 -46.59 -10.61 -45.97
CA TYR A 198 -45.18 -10.24 -45.83
C TYR A 198 -45.02 -8.95 -45.05
N ALA A 199 -45.88 -7.95 -45.24
CA ALA A 199 -45.88 -6.73 -44.46
C ALA A 199 -46.21 -6.98 -42.98
N GLU A 200 -47.19 -7.83 -42.68
CA GLU A 200 -47.55 -8.22 -41.29
C GLU A 200 -46.39 -8.91 -40.56
N ILE A 201 -45.67 -9.82 -41.27
CA ILE A 201 -44.48 -10.48 -40.68
C ILE A 201 -43.37 -9.45 -40.42
N ALA A 202 -43.07 -8.56 -41.36
CA ALA A 202 -42.09 -7.52 -41.21
C ALA A 202 -42.42 -6.58 -40.04
N TYR A 203 -43.68 -6.20 -39.92
CA TYR A 203 -44.17 -5.37 -38.80
C TYR A 203 -44.00 -6.05 -37.45
N SER A 204 -44.37 -7.32 -37.30
CA SER A 204 -44.21 -8.10 -36.10
C SER A 204 -42.73 -8.22 -35.71
N LYS A 205 -41.80 -8.38 -36.67
CA LYS A 205 -40.36 -8.41 -36.40
C LYS A 205 -39.82 -7.03 -36.00
N ALA A 206 -40.37 -5.95 -36.52
CA ALA A 206 -40.01 -4.59 -36.09
C ALA A 206 -40.47 -4.30 -34.67
N GLU A 207 -41.67 -4.76 -34.27
CA GLU A 207 -42.13 -4.66 -32.87
C GLU A 207 -41.22 -5.44 -31.90
N GLN A 208 -40.82 -6.66 -32.27
CA GLN A 208 -39.84 -7.43 -31.46
C GLN A 208 -38.53 -6.69 -31.32
N MET A 209 -38.00 -6.10 -32.40
CA MET A 209 -36.77 -5.33 -32.35
C MET A 209 -36.91 -4.08 -31.47
N LYS A 210 -38.05 -3.39 -31.49
CA LYS A 210 -38.33 -2.25 -30.64
C LYS A 210 -38.26 -2.62 -29.17
N LEU A 211 -38.90 -3.74 -28.77
CA LEU A 211 -38.83 -4.21 -27.37
C LEU A 211 -37.37 -4.46 -26.92
N LEU A 212 -36.54 -5.12 -27.74
CA LEU A 212 -35.12 -5.35 -27.43
C LEU A 212 -34.35 -4.04 -27.23
N VAL A 213 -34.64 -3.02 -28.03
CA VAL A 213 -34.01 -1.70 -27.90
C VAL A 213 -34.51 -0.98 -26.66
N ASP A 214 -35.81 -1.05 -26.36
CA ASP A 214 -36.39 -0.45 -25.15
C ASP A 214 -35.80 -1.10 -23.88
N ASP A 215 -35.69 -2.43 -23.84
CA ASP A 215 -35.04 -3.18 -22.73
C ASP A 215 -33.57 -2.78 -22.57
N LEU A 216 -32.82 -2.64 -23.66
CA LEU A 216 -31.44 -2.18 -23.62
C LEU A 216 -31.33 -0.76 -23.06
N PHE A 217 -32.24 0.13 -23.48
CA PHE A 217 -32.28 1.51 -23.00
C PHE A 217 -32.58 1.55 -21.49
N GLU A 218 -33.56 0.78 -21.02
CA GLU A 218 -33.89 0.64 -19.61
C GLU A 218 -32.69 0.13 -18.82
N TYR A 219 -32.00 -0.91 -19.30
CA TYR A 219 -30.78 -1.44 -18.68
C TYR A 219 -29.68 -0.39 -18.56
N THR A 220 -29.46 0.44 -19.57
CA THR A 220 -28.42 1.47 -19.57
C THR A 220 -28.75 2.66 -18.68
N THR A 221 -30.03 2.99 -18.56
CA THR A 221 -30.49 4.14 -17.74
C THR A 221 -30.76 3.77 -16.27
N THR A 222 -31.12 2.51 -16.01
CA THR A 222 -31.46 2.03 -14.65
C THR A 222 -30.23 1.61 -13.84
N ARG A 223 -29.00 1.68 -14.41
CA ARG A 223 -27.80 1.49 -13.60
C ARG A 223 -27.74 2.59 -12.53
N PRO A 224 -28.02 2.26 -11.26
CA PRO A 224 -28.00 3.28 -10.22
C PRO A 224 -26.54 3.63 -9.93
N ASN A 225 -26.15 4.85 -10.24
CA ASN A 225 -25.14 5.52 -9.46
C ASN A 225 -25.69 5.62 -8.02
N GLY A 226 -25.53 4.55 -7.22
CA GLY A 226 -25.77 4.60 -5.78
C GLY A 226 -27.16 5.08 -5.33
N ALA A 227 -28.24 4.74 -6.03
CA ALA A 227 -29.59 5.00 -5.51
C ALA A 227 -29.80 4.19 -4.22
N PRO A 228 -30.01 4.80 -3.05
CA PRO A 228 -30.26 4.07 -1.84
C PRO A 228 -31.54 3.22 -2.01
N LEU A 229 -31.41 1.91 -1.80
CA LEU A 229 -32.57 1.03 -1.71
C LEU A 229 -33.49 1.56 -0.60
N ARG A 230 -34.64 2.11 -0.97
CA ARG A 230 -35.73 2.39 -0.03
C ARG A 230 -36.43 1.07 0.26
N LEU A 231 -36.00 0.39 1.31
CA LEU A 231 -36.74 -0.75 1.85
C LEU A 231 -38.04 -0.20 2.48
N ASN A 232 -39.17 -0.43 1.84
CA ASN A 232 -40.47 -0.20 2.43
C ASN A 232 -40.91 -1.51 3.07
N ASP A 233 -41.30 -1.48 4.36
CA ASP A 233 -41.92 -2.60 5.04
C ASP A 233 -43.28 -2.88 4.39
N ILE A 234 -43.40 -4.07 3.77
CA ILE A 234 -44.68 -4.55 3.26
C ILE A 234 -45.33 -5.34 4.39
N PRO A 235 -46.48 -4.89 4.95
CA PRO A 235 -47.18 -5.65 5.94
C PRO A 235 -47.71 -6.93 5.29
N ILE A 236 -47.20 -8.09 5.73
CA ILE A 236 -47.75 -9.39 5.35
C ILE A 236 -49.02 -9.56 6.16
N VAL A 237 -50.17 -9.38 5.53
CA VAL A 237 -51.47 -9.70 6.15
C VAL A 237 -51.63 -11.20 6.01
N ASN A 238 -51.70 -11.89 7.18
CA ASN A 238 -52.11 -13.31 7.29
C ASN A 238 -53.61 -13.46 7.04
#